data_e0e50b7edaeb97780c7ea022369c13c7
#
_entry.id   e0e50b7edaeb97780c7ea022369c13c7
#
_cell.length_a   1.000
_cell.length_b   1.000
_cell.length_c   1.000
_cell.angle_alpha   90.00
_cell.angle_beta   90.00
_cell.angle_gamma   90.00
#
_symmetry.space_group_name_H-M   'P 1'
#
loop_
_entity.id
_entity.type
_entity.pdbx_description
1 polymer ?
#
loop_
_entity_poly.entity_id
_entity_poly.type
_entity_poly.pdbx_seq_one_letter_code
_entity_poly.pdbx_strand_id
1 'polypeptide(L)'
;MGNSGNSGGCGHHTPDNEERAEWDIRMDTVLYCSPNGVVYETRAYSKADIDQLVQHHGLHSLTSKDRQFDFWFSPSTRRCQRRANTIATELLLATTSFTARTVPLLHGCVVVATHDADGDLDGLSWQQLDLLAQKARSLTKRDVRVLGRRIGREKRSRKSDSPGYRPAGQSAVKAPPTSNSVPAM
;
A
#
# COMPACT_ATOMS: atom_id res chain seq x y z
N MET A 1 -39.79 62.31 -51.50
CA MET A 1 -38.70 62.75 -50.62
C MET A 1 -38.70 61.81 -49.47
N GLY A 2 -37.92 60.75 -49.61
CA GLY A 2 -37.81 59.70 -48.62
C GLY A 2 -36.41 59.71 -48.00
N ASN A 3 -36.33 59.68 -46.70
CA ASN A 3 -35.09 59.70 -46.01
C ASN A 3 -34.86 58.26 -45.38
N SER A 4 -33.89 57.56 -45.91
CA SER A 4 -33.49 56.22 -45.46
C SER A 4 -32.62 56.37 -44.25
N GLY A 5 -33.12 56.00 -43.08
CA GLY A 5 -32.31 55.86 -41.86
C GLY A 5 -31.68 54.46 -41.80
N ASN A 6 -30.35 54.42 -41.93
CA ASN A 6 -29.53 53.24 -41.75
C ASN A 6 -29.15 53.17 -40.28
N SER A 7 -29.78 52.30 -39.53
CA SER A 7 -29.37 51.97 -38.13
C SER A 7 -28.47 50.74 -38.13
N GLY A 8 -27.17 51.02 -38.09
CA GLY A 8 -26.16 50.00 -37.87
C GLY A 8 -26.27 49.37 -36.46
N GLY A 9 -26.73 48.14 -36.40
CA GLY A 9 -26.69 47.34 -35.18
C GLY A 9 -25.25 46.90 -34.86
N CYS A 10 -24.68 47.49 -33.83
CA CYS A 10 -23.48 46.97 -33.22
C CYS A 10 -23.80 45.63 -32.56
N GLY A 11 -23.51 44.56 -33.28
CA GLY A 11 -23.51 43.24 -32.70
C GLY A 11 -22.45 43.17 -31.57
N HIS A 12 -22.90 43.21 -30.35
CA HIS A 12 -22.08 42.79 -29.24
C HIS A 12 -21.85 41.31 -29.44
N HIS A 13 -20.67 41.01 -29.96
CA HIS A 13 -20.08 39.70 -29.87
C HIS A 13 -19.73 39.50 -28.38
N THR A 14 -20.65 38.92 -27.63
CA THR A 14 -20.30 38.28 -26.37
C THR A 14 -19.30 37.21 -26.75
N PRO A 15 -18.06 37.26 -26.23
CA PRO A 15 -17.17 36.11 -26.37
C PRO A 15 -17.90 34.94 -25.71
N ASP A 16 -18.26 34.01 -26.57
CA ASP A 16 -18.79 32.74 -26.17
C ASP A 16 -17.95 32.23 -25.02
N ASN A 17 -18.69 31.77 -24.09
CA ASN A 17 -18.26 31.07 -22.90
C ASN A 17 -17.46 29.80 -23.35
N GLU A 18 -16.33 30.07 -24.02
CA GLU A 18 -15.37 29.08 -24.40
C GLU A 18 -14.83 28.47 -23.11
N GLU A 19 -15.40 27.32 -22.87
CA GLU A 19 -14.63 26.23 -22.30
C GLU A 19 -13.77 26.66 -21.11
N ARG A 20 -14.42 26.88 -19.99
CA ARG A 20 -13.85 26.27 -18.81
C ARG A 20 -13.74 24.79 -19.13
N ALA A 21 -12.69 24.43 -19.84
CA ALA A 21 -12.12 23.12 -19.71
C ALA A 21 -11.96 22.94 -18.20
N GLU A 22 -12.94 22.33 -17.62
CA GLU A 22 -12.88 21.79 -16.30
C GLU A 22 -11.68 20.85 -16.41
N TRP A 23 -10.52 21.40 -16.01
CA TRP A 23 -9.33 20.58 -15.82
C TRP A 23 -9.82 19.54 -14.83
N ASP A 24 -10.21 18.42 -15.38
CA ASP A 24 -10.48 17.21 -14.63
C ASP A 24 -9.17 16.95 -13.90
N ILE A 25 -9.06 17.51 -12.70
CA ILE A 25 -7.89 17.35 -11.83
C ILE A 25 -7.97 15.91 -11.41
N ARG A 26 -7.44 15.03 -12.28
CA ARG A 26 -7.22 13.63 -11.92
C ARG A 26 -6.52 13.65 -10.57
N MET A 27 -7.21 13.14 -9.60
CA MET A 27 -6.66 13.02 -8.26
C MET A 27 -5.61 11.93 -8.32
N ASP A 28 -4.34 12.32 -8.33
CA ASP A 28 -3.22 11.38 -8.40
C ASP A 28 -2.74 10.95 -7.02
N THR A 29 -3.44 11.39 -5.97
CA THR A 29 -3.09 11.09 -4.59
C THR A 29 -3.44 9.66 -4.24
N VAL A 30 -2.47 8.88 -3.81
CA VAL A 30 -2.64 7.52 -3.30
C VAL A 30 -2.12 7.41 -1.88
N LEU A 31 -2.65 6.48 -1.10
CA LEU A 31 -2.20 6.24 0.26
C LEU A 31 -1.19 5.09 0.27
N TYR A 32 0.05 5.40 0.60
CA TYR A 32 1.10 4.39 0.75
C TYR A 32 1.19 3.89 2.19
N CYS A 33 1.14 2.59 2.36
CA CYS A 33 1.26 1.90 3.64
C CYS A 33 2.52 1.03 3.66
N SER A 34 3.48 1.39 4.52
CA SER A 34 4.69 0.61 4.73
C SER A 34 4.48 -0.54 5.72
N PRO A 35 5.16 -1.67 5.59
CA PRO A 35 5.12 -2.76 6.58
C PRO A 35 5.71 -2.37 7.94
N ASN A 36 6.38 -1.23 8.03
CA ASN A 36 6.91 -0.67 9.27
C ASN A 36 5.89 0.20 10.04
N GLY A 37 4.68 0.35 9.51
CA GLY A 37 3.63 1.15 10.13
C GLY A 37 3.67 2.63 9.75
N VAL A 38 4.46 3.00 8.74
CA VAL A 38 4.46 4.36 8.17
C VAL A 38 3.37 4.44 7.11
N VAL A 39 2.57 5.48 7.18
CA VAL A 39 1.51 5.79 6.21
C VAL A 39 1.68 7.23 5.77
N TYR A 40 1.65 7.46 4.47
CA TYR A 40 1.70 8.81 3.91
C TYR A 40 1.01 8.86 2.55
N GLU A 41 0.59 10.05 2.18
CA GLU A 41 0.06 10.35 0.87
C GLU A 41 1.20 10.55 -0.12
N THR A 42 1.07 9.98 -1.31
CA THR A 42 2.01 10.16 -2.41
C THR A 42 1.24 10.23 -3.71
N ARG A 43 1.93 10.43 -4.82
CA ARG A 43 1.31 10.50 -6.15
C ARG A 43 1.62 9.25 -6.95
N ALA A 44 0.61 8.78 -7.70
CA ALA A 44 0.76 7.74 -8.70
C ALA A 44 -0.21 8.03 -9.86
N TYR A 45 0.31 8.09 -11.05
CA TYR A 45 -0.44 8.44 -12.27
C TYR A 45 -0.83 7.20 -13.09
N SER A 46 -0.23 6.07 -12.75
CA SER A 46 -0.39 4.82 -13.48
C SER A 46 -0.17 3.59 -12.60
N LYS A 47 -0.62 2.43 -13.09
CA LYS A 47 -0.32 1.14 -12.46
C LYS A 47 1.20 0.85 -12.42
N ALA A 48 1.98 1.43 -13.36
CA ALA A 48 3.44 1.31 -13.35
C ALA A 48 4.07 2.05 -12.16
N ASP A 49 3.52 3.22 -11.77
CA ASP A 49 4.00 3.95 -10.59
C ASP A 49 3.67 3.17 -9.31
N ILE A 50 2.49 2.53 -9.25
CA ILE A 50 2.14 1.66 -8.11
C ILE A 50 3.10 0.47 -8.03
N ASP A 51 3.46 -0.15 -9.16
CA ASP A 51 4.43 -1.26 -9.20
C ASP A 51 5.79 -0.84 -8.61
N GLN A 52 6.24 0.38 -8.92
CA GLN A 52 7.46 0.95 -8.34
C GLN A 52 7.31 1.20 -6.83
N LEU A 53 6.20 1.76 -6.39
CA LEU A 53 5.92 2.03 -4.96
C LEU A 53 5.86 0.73 -4.15
N VAL A 54 5.25 -0.31 -4.70
CA VAL A 54 5.18 -1.64 -4.08
C VAL A 54 6.51 -2.39 -4.20
N GLN A 55 7.44 -1.90 -5.04
CA GLN A 55 8.81 -2.43 -5.25
C GLN A 55 8.88 -3.84 -5.84
N HIS A 56 7.87 -4.28 -6.59
CA HIS A 56 7.86 -5.62 -7.17
C HIS A 56 6.95 -5.77 -8.38
N HIS A 57 7.41 -6.58 -9.32
CA HIS A 57 6.63 -7.07 -10.44
C HIS A 57 5.54 -8.04 -9.97
N GLY A 58 4.37 -7.94 -10.57
CA GLY A 58 3.21 -8.79 -10.26
C GLY A 58 2.28 -8.16 -9.23
N LEU A 59 1.66 -7.04 -9.59
CA LEU A 59 0.64 -6.39 -8.78
C LEU A 59 -0.62 -7.25 -8.68
N HIS A 60 -1.10 -7.39 -7.46
CA HIS A 60 -2.44 -7.87 -7.15
C HIS A 60 -3.24 -6.75 -6.52
N SER A 61 -4.54 -6.77 -6.71
CA SER A 61 -5.45 -5.84 -6.05
C SER A 61 -6.57 -6.57 -5.34
N LEU A 62 -7.04 -5.97 -4.26
CA LEU A 62 -8.28 -6.33 -3.57
C LEU A 62 -9.13 -5.09 -3.48
N THR A 63 -10.36 -5.20 -3.96
CA THR A 63 -11.30 -4.08 -3.96
C THR A 63 -12.18 -4.12 -2.70
N SER A 64 -12.50 -2.97 -2.14
CA SER A 64 -13.41 -2.81 -1.02
C SER A 64 -14.84 -3.26 -1.39
N LYS A 65 -15.68 -3.51 -0.38
CA LYS A 65 -17.07 -3.97 -0.57
C LYS A 65 -17.91 -2.97 -1.39
N ASP A 66 -17.70 -1.70 -1.15
CA ASP A 66 -18.38 -0.59 -1.82
C ASP A 66 -17.71 -0.17 -3.14
N ARG A 67 -16.66 -0.89 -3.55
CA ARG A 67 -15.86 -0.63 -4.75
C ARG A 67 -15.22 0.76 -4.80
N GLN A 68 -15.08 1.43 -3.65
CA GLN A 68 -14.49 2.76 -3.59
C GLN A 68 -12.97 2.74 -3.43
N PHE A 69 -12.39 1.61 -3.01
CA PHE A 69 -10.98 1.51 -2.70
C PHE A 69 -10.38 0.23 -3.24
N ASP A 70 -9.22 0.35 -3.86
CA ASP A 70 -8.38 -0.76 -4.29
C ASP A 70 -7.10 -0.81 -3.47
N PHE A 71 -6.80 -1.99 -2.98
CA PHE A 71 -5.59 -2.29 -2.22
C PHE A 71 -4.61 -3.01 -3.13
N TRP A 72 -3.58 -2.30 -3.58
CA TRP A 72 -2.56 -2.81 -4.47
C TRP A 72 -1.36 -3.32 -3.67
N PHE A 73 -0.94 -4.54 -3.91
CA PHE A 73 0.17 -5.18 -3.22
C PHE A 73 0.85 -6.22 -4.11
N SER A 74 2.04 -6.65 -3.71
CA SER A 74 2.74 -7.74 -4.39
C SER A 74 2.69 -9.02 -3.55
N PRO A 75 2.38 -10.18 -4.15
CA PRO A 75 2.45 -11.47 -3.47
C PRO A 75 3.89 -11.98 -3.29
N SER A 76 4.89 -11.15 -3.56
CA SER A 76 6.29 -11.52 -3.56
C SER A 76 6.73 -12.23 -2.27
N THR A 77 7.60 -13.23 -2.42
CA THR A 77 8.18 -14.00 -1.32
C THR A 77 9.47 -13.41 -0.78
N ARG A 78 9.95 -12.26 -1.28
CA ARG A 78 11.20 -11.63 -0.81
C ARG A 78 11.11 -11.24 0.66
N ARG A 79 12.24 -11.27 1.38
CA ARG A 79 12.27 -11.05 2.84
C ARG A 79 11.66 -9.73 3.28
N CYS A 80 11.87 -8.63 2.54
CA CYS A 80 11.30 -7.31 2.82
C CYS A 80 9.77 -7.29 2.70
N GLN A 81 9.21 -8.09 1.78
CA GLN A 81 7.78 -8.20 1.52
C GLN A 81 7.07 -9.24 2.40
N ARG A 82 7.82 -10.00 3.20
CA ARG A 82 7.22 -11.03 4.07
C ARG A 82 6.60 -10.49 5.34
N ARG A 83 6.89 -9.23 5.69
CA ARG A 83 6.34 -8.64 6.89
C ARG A 83 4.87 -8.29 6.67
N ALA A 84 4.00 -8.77 7.56
CA ALA A 84 2.59 -8.39 7.53
C ALA A 84 2.43 -6.88 7.75
N ASN A 85 1.66 -6.25 6.89
CA ASN A 85 1.32 -4.83 6.95
C ASN A 85 0.04 -4.68 7.78
N THR A 86 0.21 -4.35 9.05
CA THR A 86 -0.89 -4.27 10.01
C THR A 86 -1.90 -3.21 9.58
N ILE A 87 -1.43 -2.01 9.24
CA ILE A 87 -2.32 -0.88 8.92
C ILE A 87 -3.10 -1.16 7.64
N ALA A 88 -2.44 -1.60 6.58
CA ALA A 88 -3.15 -1.93 5.34
C ALA A 88 -4.16 -3.06 5.53
N THR A 89 -3.86 -4.05 6.39
CA THR A 89 -4.79 -5.13 6.71
C THR A 89 -5.96 -4.64 7.56
N GLU A 90 -5.75 -3.69 8.47
CA GLU A 90 -6.82 -3.04 9.24
C GLU A 90 -7.73 -2.21 8.33
N LEU A 91 -7.16 -1.43 7.39
CA LEU A 91 -7.93 -0.69 6.39
C LEU A 91 -8.76 -1.64 5.51
N LEU A 92 -8.17 -2.73 5.03
CA LEU A 92 -8.88 -3.75 4.26
C LEU A 92 -10.03 -4.37 5.08
N LEU A 93 -9.79 -4.71 6.34
CA LEU A 93 -10.82 -5.23 7.23
C LEU A 93 -11.97 -4.23 7.43
N ALA A 94 -11.65 -2.95 7.58
CA ALA A 94 -12.64 -1.90 7.81
C ALA A 94 -13.51 -1.58 6.58
N THR A 95 -13.01 -1.88 5.37
CA THR A 95 -13.66 -1.54 4.09
C THR A 95 -14.29 -2.73 3.38
N THR A 96 -14.08 -3.94 3.88
CA THR A 96 -14.59 -5.16 3.28
C THR A 96 -15.59 -5.89 4.18
N SER A 97 -16.20 -6.95 3.66
CA SER A 97 -17.06 -7.84 4.45
C SER A 97 -16.30 -8.92 5.22
N PHE A 98 -14.98 -8.94 5.16
CA PHE A 98 -14.19 -9.89 5.92
C PHE A 98 -14.33 -9.69 7.42
N THR A 99 -14.12 -10.75 8.16
CA THR A 99 -13.97 -10.68 9.62
C THR A 99 -12.50 -10.63 9.99
N ALA A 100 -12.18 -10.22 11.21
CA ALA A 100 -10.80 -10.22 11.71
C ALA A 100 -10.13 -11.61 11.69
N ARG A 101 -10.92 -12.68 11.54
CA ARG A 101 -10.44 -14.06 11.41
C ARG A 101 -10.15 -14.46 9.98
N THR A 102 -10.86 -13.91 9.01
CA THR A 102 -10.84 -14.34 7.59
C THR A 102 -10.15 -13.35 6.67
N VAL A 103 -10.00 -12.08 7.06
CA VAL A 103 -9.32 -11.07 6.23
C VAL A 103 -7.95 -11.56 5.79
N PRO A 104 -7.59 -11.50 4.50
CA PRO A 104 -6.25 -11.83 4.05
C PRO A 104 -5.24 -10.87 4.68
N LEU A 105 -4.12 -11.42 5.18
CA LEU A 105 -3.05 -10.59 5.71
C LEU A 105 -2.26 -10.01 4.53
N LEU A 106 -2.28 -8.70 4.40
CA LEU A 106 -1.46 -8.00 3.42
C LEU A 106 0.01 -7.95 3.89
N HIS A 107 0.93 -8.10 2.96
CA HIS A 107 2.36 -8.14 3.25
C HIS A 107 3.10 -7.10 2.44
N GLY A 108 4.21 -6.61 3.00
CA GLY A 108 5.05 -5.63 2.33
C GLY A 108 4.42 -4.25 2.22
N CYS A 109 4.83 -3.52 1.20
CA CYS A 109 4.25 -2.24 0.87
C CYS A 109 2.88 -2.44 0.22
N VAL A 110 1.93 -1.60 0.58
CA VAL A 110 0.57 -1.60 0.03
C VAL A 110 0.21 -0.18 -0.37
N VAL A 111 -0.37 -0.03 -1.54
CA VAL A 111 -0.91 1.25 -2.02
C VAL A 111 -2.43 1.14 -2.04
N VAL A 112 -3.10 2.13 -1.48
CA VAL A 112 -4.56 2.26 -1.57
C VAL A 112 -4.87 3.40 -2.52
N ALA A 113 -5.71 3.12 -3.50
CA ALA A 113 -6.15 4.04 -4.53
C ALA A 113 -7.64 3.80 -4.81
N THR A 114 -8.17 4.47 -5.82
CA THR A 114 -9.49 4.21 -6.39
C THR A 114 -9.36 3.94 -7.89
N HIS A 115 -10.45 3.69 -8.53
CA HIS A 115 -10.53 3.55 -9.98
C HIS A 115 -11.72 4.37 -10.50
N ASP A 116 -11.59 4.84 -11.73
CA ASP A 116 -12.67 5.51 -12.45
C ASP A 116 -13.69 4.52 -13.01
N ALA A 117 -14.67 5.02 -13.76
CA ALA A 117 -15.72 4.20 -14.37
C ALA A 117 -15.18 3.20 -15.41
N ASP A 118 -14.06 3.50 -16.02
CA ASP A 118 -13.39 2.66 -17.03
C ASP A 118 -12.46 1.62 -16.37
N GLY A 119 -12.28 1.68 -15.06
CA GLY A 119 -11.41 0.78 -14.28
C GLY A 119 -9.94 1.18 -14.31
N ASP A 120 -9.65 2.39 -14.76
CA ASP A 120 -8.32 2.95 -14.69
C ASP A 120 -8.02 3.51 -13.30
N LEU A 121 -6.74 3.59 -12.98
CA LEU A 121 -6.30 4.13 -11.70
C LEU A 121 -6.75 5.57 -11.57
N ASP A 122 -7.39 5.86 -10.44
CA ASP A 122 -7.73 7.21 -10.02
C ASP A 122 -7.21 7.46 -8.60
N GLY A 123 -7.01 8.72 -8.25
CA GLY A 123 -6.52 9.10 -6.95
C GLY A 123 -7.62 9.22 -5.90
N LEU A 124 -7.20 9.28 -4.66
CA LEU A 124 -8.08 9.45 -3.51
C LEU A 124 -8.40 10.94 -3.30
N SER A 125 -9.68 11.25 -3.21
CA SER A 125 -10.14 12.57 -2.76
C SER A 125 -9.98 12.73 -1.23
N TRP A 126 -10.03 13.98 -0.77
CA TRP A 126 -10.04 14.29 0.67
C TRP A 126 -11.14 13.54 1.42
N GLN A 127 -12.33 13.48 0.84
CA GLN A 127 -13.48 12.78 1.43
C GLN A 127 -13.22 11.29 1.56
N GLN A 128 -12.57 10.69 0.57
CA GLN A 128 -12.22 9.27 0.60
C GLN A 128 -11.13 8.97 1.62
N LEU A 129 -10.13 9.84 1.76
CA LEU A 129 -9.10 9.71 2.81
C LEU A 129 -9.71 9.80 4.21
N ASP A 130 -10.59 10.76 4.44
CA ASP A 130 -11.28 10.89 5.72
C ASP A 130 -12.21 9.71 5.99
N LEU A 131 -12.93 9.23 4.97
CA LEU A 131 -13.76 8.03 5.06
C LEU A 131 -12.92 6.79 5.44
N LEU A 132 -11.74 6.59 4.83
CA LEU A 132 -10.83 5.51 5.20
C LEU A 132 -10.40 5.62 6.67
N ALA A 133 -10.05 6.83 7.11
CA ALA A 133 -9.68 7.08 8.50
C ALA A 133 -10.84 6.81 9.47
N GLN A 134 -12.06 7.22 9.13
CA GLN A 134 -13.26 6.94 9.92
C GLN A 134 -13.54 5.45 9.99
N LYS A 135 -13.51 4.74 8.85
CA LYS A 135 -13.71 3.28 8.81
C LYS A 135 -12.66 2.55 9.66
N ALA A 136 -11.39 2.94 9.59
CA ALA A 136 -10.34 2.36 10.43
C ALA A 136 -10.61 2.57 11.94
N ARG A 137 -11.04 3.77 12.33
CA ARG A 137 -11.39 4.08 13.73
C ARG A 137 -12.63 3.31 14.22
N SER A 138 -13.51 2.90 13.32
CA SER A 138 -14.72 2.14 13.65
C SER A 138 -14.45 0.67 14.00
N LEU A 139 -13.25 0.16 13.73
CA LEU A 139 -12.86 -1.20 14.09
C LEU A 139 -12.98 -1.42 15.60
N THR A 140 -13.62 -2.52 15.98
CA THR A 140 -13.76 -2.82 17.41
C THR A 140 -12.41 -3.21 18.02
N LYS A 141 -12.23 -2.92 19.31
CA LYS A 141 -11.04 -3.37 20.06
C LYS A 141 -10.87 -4.89 20.01
N ARG A 142 -11.95 -5.64 19.82
CA ARG A 142 -11.95 -7.09 19.65
C ARG A 142 -11.32 -7.48 18.31
N ASP A 143 -11.72 -6.82 17.21
CA ASP A 143 -11.20 -7.11 15.89
C ASP A 143 -9.71 -6.82 15.77
N VAL A 144 -9.29 -5.64 16.24
CA VAL A 144 -7.87 -5.27 16.30
C VAL A 144 -7.06 -6.28 17.12
N ARG A 145 -7.59 -6.74 18.26
CA ARG A 145 -6.92 -7.75 19.10
C ARG A 145 -6.85 -9.13 18.41
N VAL A 146 -7.90 -9.54 17.70
CA VAL A 146 -7.91 -10.82 16.96
C VAL A 146 -6.91 -10.76 15.80
N LEU A 147 -6.92 -9.67 15.03
CA LEU A 147 -6.00 -9.45 13.93
C LEU A 147 -4.54 -9.43 14.42
N GLY A 148 -4.26 -8.69 15.50
CA GLY A 148 -2.91 -8.62 16.09
C GLY A 148 -2.37 -9.99 16.53
N ARG A 149 -3.24 -10.87 17.09
CA ARG A 149 -2.86 -12.25 17.42
C ARG A 149 -2.53 -13.08 16.18
N ARG A 150 -3.27 -12.92 15.08
CA ARG A 150 -2.98 -13.61 13.80
C ARG A 150 -1.64 -13.18 13.25
N ILE A 151 -1.40 -11.88 13.15
CA ILE A 151 -0.12 -11.30 12.67
C ILE A 151 1.04 -11.80 13.56
N GLY A 152 0.86 -11.76 14.88
CA GLY A 152 1.87 -12.24 15.83
C GLY A 152 2.17 -13.75 15.70
N ARG A 153 1.16 -14.56 15.40
CA ARG A 153 1.33 -16.02 15.16
C ARG A 153 2.13 -16.25 13.88
N GLU A 154 1.75 -15.57 12.80
CA GLU A 154 2.44 -15.68 11.53
C GLU A 154 3.91 -15.24 11.62
N LYS A 155 4.18 -14.14 12.34
CA LYS A 155 5.56 -13.67 12.59
C LYS A 155 6.39 -14.70 13.32
N ARG A 156 5.81 -15.45 14.26
CA ARG A 156 6.51 -16.53 14.99
C ARG A 156 6.77 -17.73 14.09
N SER A 157 5.77 -18.19 13.32
CA SER A 157 5.93 -19.30 12.39
C SER A 157 7.06 -19.06 11.39
N ARG A 158 7.09 -17.87 10.79
CA ARG A 158 8.14 -17.49 9.84
C ARG A 158 9.55 -17.38 10.44
N LYS A 159 9.65 -17.11 11.75
CA LYS A 159 10.95 -17.09 12.44
C LYS A 159 11.51 -18.49 12.65
N SER A 160 10.66 -19.50 12.85
CA SER A 160 11.08 -20.89 12.98
C SER A 160 11.55 -21.51 11.66
N ASP A 161 11.01 -21.04 10.53
CA ASP A 161 11.37 -21.53 9.20
C ASP A 161 12.66 -20.88 8.63
N SER A 162 13.28 -19.94 9.34
CA SER A 162 14.59 -19.43 8.95
C SER A 162 15.63 -20.51 9.31
N PRO A 163 16.30 -21.15 8.32
CA PRO A 163 17.39 -22.07 8.61
C PRO A 163 18.42 -21.28 9.41
N GLY A 164 18.62 -21.72 10.67
CA GLY A 164 19.54 -21.07 11.57
C GLY A 164 20.89 -20.94 10.88
N TYR A 165 21.39 -19.73 10.75
CA TYR A 165 22.80 -19.49 10.50
C TYR A 165 23.54 -20.09 11.68
N ARG A 166 23.92 -21.38 11.55
CA ARG A 166 24.96 -21.98 12.39
C ARG A 166 26.26 -21.29 11.95
N PRO A 167 26.92 -20.50 12.83
CA PRO A 167 28.25 -20.03 12.49
C PRO A 167 29.11 -21.27 12.30
N ALA A 168 29.49 -21.51 11.04
CA ALA A 168 30.49 -22.52 10.70
C ALA A 168 31.80 -22.05 11.34
N GLY A 169 32.32 -22.84 12.27
CA GLY A 169 33.70 -22.71 12.68
C GLY A 169 33.93 -22.22 14.10
N GLN A 170 33.60 -23.05 15.06
CA GLN A 170 34.55 -23.31 16.15
C GLN A 170 34.90 -24.80 16.08
N SER A 171 35.76 -25.13 15.12
CA SER A 171 36.57 -26.34 15.19
C SER A 171 37.47 -26.15 16.41
N ALA A 172 37.13 -26.85 17.49
CA ALA A 172 38.02 -26.99 18.64
C ALA A 172 39.34 -27.52 18.11
N VAL A 173 40.33 -26.67 18.06
CA VAL A 173 41.72 -27.05 17.84
C VAL A 173 42.10 -27.85 19.09
N LYS A 174 42.08 -29.19 18.94
CA LYS A 174 42.56 -30.11 19.92
C LYS A 174 44.07 -29.94 20.02
N ALA A 175 44.53 -29.34 21.12
CA ALA A 175 45.96 -29.17 21.39
C ALA A 175 46.64 -30.54 21.39
N PRO A 176 47.84 -30.66 20.80
CA PRO A 176 48.63 -31.90 20.84
C PRO A 176 49.14 -32.16 22.26
N PRO A 177 49.28 -33.44 22.68
CA PRO A 177 49.81 -33.78 23.99
C PRO A 177 51.32 -33.46 24.03
N THR A 178 51.72 -32.63 24.96
CA THR A 178 53.11 -32.42 25.33
C THR A 178 53.65 -33.67 26.04
N SER A 179 54.45 -34.44 25.34
CA SER A 179 55.29 -35.52 25.95
C SER A 179 56.59 -34.89 26.45
N ASN A 180 56.67 -34.59 27.73
CA ASN A 180 57.91 -34.38 28.44
C ASN A 180 58.39 -35.75 29.02
N SER A 181 59.38 -36.30 28.44
CA SER A 181 60.21 -37.29 29.08
C SER A 181 61.70 -36.92 28.89
N VAL A 182 62.26 -36.40 29.96
CA VAL A 182 63.71 -36.27 30.13
C VAL A 182 64.19 -37.47 30.98
N PRO A 183 65.08 -38.30 30.51
CA PRO A 183 65.81 -39.19 31.43
C PRO A 183 67.06 -38.50 31.95
N ALA A 184 67.27 -38.61 33.24
CA ALA A 184 68.50 -38.26 33.93
C ALA A 184 69.64 -39.25 33.58
N MET A 185 70.86 -38.67 33.35
CA MET A 185 72.14 -39.15 33.86
C MET A 185 73.13 -37.99 33.88
#